data_b50a8491d1b60955be5e9280820f97c5
#
_entry.id   b50a8491d1b60955be5e9280820f97c5
#
_cell.length_a   1.000
_cell.length_b   1.000
_cell.length_c   1.000
_cell.angle_alpha   90.00
_cell.angle_beta   90.00
_cell.angle_gamma   90.00
#
_symmetry.space_group_name_H-M   'P 1'
#
loop_
_entity.id
_entity.type
_entity.pdbx_description
1 polymer ?
#
loop_
_entity_poly.entity_id
_entity_poly.type
_entity_poly.pdbx_seq_one_letter_code
_entity_poly.pdbx_strand_id
1 'polypeptide(L)'
;MIKKFLLSAAAVAAAFSASAAIPQVQLRDMNGNSVDTSTLSNDGKPFVIDFWATWCKPCVRELKAIADVYDEWVEETGVKVYAVSLDEAQNEQRVKPFVENKGWEYEVLLDPNGDFKRQMGVSDPPHVFVVDGEGNIVWNHQGYVDGGEEEILEAVKKAMK
;
A
#
# COMPACT_ATOMS: atom_id res chain seq x y z
N MET A 1 -2.05 58.70 33.52
CA MET A 1 -2.57 57.96 32.32
C MET A 1 -1.74 56.71 32.13
N ILE A 2 -2.30 55.56 32.47
CA ILE A 2 -1.64 54.27 32.38
C ILE A 2 -2.13 53.61 31.10
N LYS A 3 -1.25 53.52 30.06
CA LYS A 3 -1.56 52.78 28.83
C LYS A 3 -1.43 51.26 29.10
N LYS A 4 -2.57 50.58 29.08
CA LYS A 4 -2.60 49.10 29.11
C LYS A 4 -2.21 48.56 27.74
N PHE A 5 -1.04 47.93 27.64
CA PHE A 5 -0.67 47.12 26.50
C PHE A 5 -1.40 45.77 26.58
N LEU A 6 -2.34 45.53 25.67
CA LEU A 6 -2.95 44.22 25.46
C LEU A 6 -1.99 43.41 24.59
N LEU A 7 -1.30 42.43 25.18
CA LEU A 7 -0.61 41.40 24.41
C LEU A 7 -1.67 40.46 23.85
N SER A 8 -1.88 40.50 22.56
CA SER A 8 -2.64 39.51 21.82
C SER A 8 -1.75 38.28 21.59
N ALA A 9 -1.99 37.23 22.33
CA ALA A 9 -1.37 35.92 22.07
C ALA A 9 -2.05 35.28 20.88
N ALA A 10 -1.43 35.32 19.71
CA ALA A 10 -1.87 34.54 18.57
C ALA A 10 -1.54 33.05 18.82
N ALA A 11 -2.56 32.27 19.14
CA ALA A 11 -2.45 30.81 19.20
C ALA A 11 -2.27 30.28 17.76
N VAL A 12 -1.05 29.85 17.42
CA VAL A 12 -0.78 29.10 16.20
C VAL A 12 -1.36 27.70 16.41
N ALA A 13 -2.53 27.45 15.87
CA ALA A 13 -3.07 26.10 15.79
C ALA A 13 -2.25 25.30 14.78
N ALA A 14 -1.33 24.46 15.26
CA ALA A 14 -0.67 23.46 14.43
C ALA A 14 -1.75 22.45 13.99
N ALA A 15 -2.12 22.51 12.71
CA ALA A 15 -2.95 21.49 12.10
C ALA A 15 -2.12 20.20 12.05
N PHE A 16 -2.34 19.29 13.02
CA PHE A 16 -1.89 17.90 12.91
C PHE A 16 -2.71 17.27 11.80
N SER A 17 -2.11 17.13 10.62
CA SER A 17 -2.61 16.18 9.62
C SER A 17 -2.46 14.79 10.23
N ALA A 18 -3.57 14.21 10.68
CA ALA A 18 -3.58 12.82 11.14
C ALA A 18 -3.27 11.96 9.90
N SER A 19 -2.04 11.46 9.80
CA SER A 19 -1.70 10.47 8.78
C SER A 19 -2.42 9.18 9.15
N ALA A 20 -3.07 8.54 8.15
CA ALA A 20 -3.81 7.32 8.37
C ALA A 20 -2.82 6.15 8.56
N ALA A 21 -2.91 5.48 9.71
CA ALA A 21 -2.17 4.25 9.96
C ALA A 21 -2.85 3.07 9.27
N ILE A 22 -2.09 2.00 8.99
CA ILE A 22 -2.61 0.77 8.44
C ILE A 22 -3.54 0.09 9.47
N PRO A 23 -4.78 -0.25 9.10
CA PRO A 23 -5.71 -0.97 9.98
C PRO A 23 -5.17 -2.34 10.36
N GLN A 24 -5.50 -2.79 11.57
CA GLN A 24 -5.14 -4.13 12.06
C GLN A 24 -6.15 -5.18 11.59
N VAL A 25 -5.70 -6.10 10.74
CA VAL A 25 -6.46 -7.26 10.26
C VAL A 25 -5.55 -8.47 10.22
N GLN A 26 -6.09 -9.65 10.54
CA GLN A 26 -5.36 -10.91 10.39
C GLN A 26 -5.60 -11.47 8.99
N LEU A 27 -4.55 -11.50 8.18
CA LEU A 27 -4.51 -12.13 6.86
C LEU A 27 -3.69 -13.41 6.88
N ARG A 28 -3.54 -14.05 5.74
CA ARG A 28 -2.61 -15.17 5.54
C ARG A 28 -1.69 -14.88 4.37
N ASP A 29 -0.47 -15.40 4.44
CA ASP A 29 0.40 -15.47 3.27
C ASP A 29 0.05 -16.69 2.38
N MET A 30 0.74 -16.85 1.26
CA MET A 30 0.53 -17.97 0.34
C MET A 30 0.98 -19.33 0.91
N ASN A 31 1.64 -19.36 2.06
CA ASN A 31 2.06 -20.58 2.76
C ASN A 31 1.14 -20.92 3.94
N GLY A 32 0.11 -20.12 4.17
CA GLY A 32 -0.87 -20.29 5.25
C GLY A 32 -0.47 -19.67 6.59
N ASN A 33 0.65 -18.95 6.66
CA ASN A 33 1.05 -18.26 7.88
C ASN A 33 0.17 -17.05 8.13
N SER A 34 -0.19 -16.82 9.39
CA SER A 34 -0.94 -15.61 9.79
C SER A 34 -0.05 -14.39 9.76
N VAL A 35 -0.59 -13.30 9.21
CA VAL A 35 0.07 -11.99 9.09
C VAL A 35 -0.86 -10.91 9.64
N ASP A 36 -0.41 -10.18 10.65
CA ASP A 36 -1.09 -9.00 11.16
C ASP A 36 -0.72 -7.78 10.30
N THR A 37 -1.70 -7.15 9.66
CA THR A 37 -1.45 -6.04 8.75
C THR A 37 -0.87 -4.81 9.42
N SER A 38 -1.10 -4.62 10.73
CA SER A 38 -0.48 -3.51 11.48
C SER A 38 1.03 -3.68 11.67
N THR A 39 1.57 -4.87 11.39
CA THR A 39 3.01 -5.16 11.45
C THR A 39 3.72 -5.09 10.11
N LEU A 40 2.99 -4.77 9.03
CA LEU A 40 3.60 -4.59 7.71
C LEU A 40 4.64 -3.47 7.77
N SER A 41 5.83 -3.77 7.28
CA SER A 41 6.97 -2.85 7.35
C SER A 41 8.02 -3.17 6.28
N ASN A 42 8.98 -2.29 6.14
CA ASN A 42 10.12 -2.47 5.24
C ASN A 42 11.42 -1.88 5.85
N ASP A 43 11.70 -2.21 7.11
CA ASP A 43 12.91 -1.79 7.81
C ASP A 43 13.16 -0.26 7.77
N GLY A 44 12.10 0.53 8.00
CA GLY A 44 12.15 1.99 7.98
C GLY A 44 12.15 2.61 6.57
N LYS A 45 12.00 1.80 5.53
CA LYS A 45 11.85 2.25 4.14
C LYS A 45 10.38 2.24 3.73
N PRO A 46 10.01 3.00 2.68
CA PRO A 46 8.67 2.94 2.12
C PRO A 46 8.31 1.55 1.59
N PHE A 47 7.01 1.27 1.57
CA PHE A 47 6.47 0.08 0.93
C PHE A 47 5.12 0.38 0.26
N VAL A 48 4.71 -0.51 -0.62
CA VAL A 48 3.47 -0.43 -1.39
C VAL A 48 2.52 -1.52 -0.90
N ILE A 49 1.24 -1.19 -0.78
CA ILE A 49 0.14 -2.16 -0.62
C ILE A 49 -0.72 -2.05 -1.87
N ASP A 50 -0.81 -3.15 -2.64
CA ASP A 50 -1.56 -3.21 -3.89
C ASP A 50 -2.67 -4.25 -3.78
N PHE A 51 -3.93 -3.81 -3.85
CA PHE A 51 -5.11 -4.68 -3.85
C PHE A 51 -5.43 -5.15 -5.27
N TRP A 52 -5.40 -6.46 -5.49
CA TRP A 52 -5.57 -7.09 -6.77
C TRP A 52 -6.39 -8.39 -6.69
N ALA A 53 -6.67 -9.01 -7.82
CA ALA A 53 -7.19 -10.37 -7.88
C ALA A 53 -6.77 -11.05 -9.19
N THR A 54 -6.75 -12.38 -9.22
CA THR A 54 -6.39 -13.16 -10.42
C THR A 54 -7.34 -12.92 -11.58
N TRP A 55 -8.60 -12.57 -11.30
CA TRP A 55 -9.64 -12.25 -12.29
C TRP A 55 -9.64 -10.78 -12.73
N CYS A 56 -8.85 -9.92 -12.10
CA CYS A 56 -8.81 -8.48 -12.38
C CYS A 56 -7.75 -8.17 -13.45
N LYS A 57 -8.16 -7.99 -14.69
CA LYS A 57 -7.25 -7.73 -15.82
C LYS A 57 -6.39 -6.48 -15.65
N PRO A 58 -6.93 -5.29 -15.27
CA PRO A 58 -6.10 -4.11 -15.05
C PRO A 58 -5.11 -4.30 -13.90
N CYS A 59 -5.47 -5.04 -12.83
CA CYS A 59 -4.56 -5.37 -11.74
C CYS A 59 -3.36 -6.19 -12.22
N VAL A 60 -3.62 -7.20 -13.04
CA VAL A 60 -2.57 -8.07 -13.60
C VAL A 60 -1.64 -7.28 -14.51
N ARG A 61 -2.17 -6.32 -15.28
CA ARG A 61 -1.34 -5.42 -16.11
C ARG A 61 -0.46 -4.52 -15.26
N GLU A 62 -1.01 -3.93 -14.19
CA GLU A 62 -0.26 -3.08 -13.25
C GLU A 62 0.87 -3.86 -12.59
N LEU A 63 0.56 -4.99 -11.94
CA LEU A 63 1.57 -5.82 -11.27
C LEU A 63 2.62 -6.36 -12.26
N LYS A 64 2.22 -6.65 -13.51
CA LYS A 64 3.19 -7.01 -14.55
C LYS A 64 4.10 -5.84 -14.89
N ALA A 65 3.58 -4.65 -15.08
CA ALA A 65 4.37 -3.46 -15.40
C ALA A 65 5.35 -3.13 -14.26
N ILE A 66 4.91 -3.24 -13.00
CA ILE A 66 5.78 -3.09 -11.84
C ILE A 66 6.85 -4.20 -11.84
N ALA A 67 6.50 -5.46 -12.10
CA ALA A 67 7.45 -6.58 -12.12
C ALA A 67 8.56 -6.38 -13.16
N ASP A 68 8.24 -5.80 -14.32
CA ASP A 68 9.20 -5.55 -15.40
C ASP A 68 10.30 -4.55 -15.00
N VAL A 69 10.06 -3.70 -13.97
CA VAL A 69 11.00 -2.67 -13.46
C VAL A 69 11.29 -2.81 -11.95
N TYR A 70 10.83 -3.88 -11.32
CA TYR A 70 10.89 -4.03 -9.87
C TYR A 70 12.31 -4.04 -9.30
N ASP A 71 13.25 -4.68 -10.00
CA ASP A 71 14.66 -4.71 -9.59
C ASP A 71 15.25 -3.30 -9.55
N GLU A 72 14.92 -2.46 -10.55
CA GLU A 72 15.33 -1.05 -10.60
C GLU A 72 14.72 -0.25 -9.43
N TRP A 73 13.43 -0.49 -9.12
CA TRP A 73 12.78 0.15 -7.99
C TRP A 73 13.44 -0.21 -6.65
N VAL A 74 13.75 -1.50 -6.47
CA VAL A 74 14.42 -2.00 -5.26
C VAL A 74 15.83 -1.42 -5.13
N GLU A 75 16.60 -1.36 -6.23
CA GLU A 75 17.94 -0.78 -6.25
C GLU A 75 17.90 0.72 -5.88
N GLU A 76 16.95 1.46 -6.44
CA GLU A 76 16.85 2.91 -6.25
C GLU A 76 16.27 3.31 -4.89
N THR A 77 15.26 2.58 -4.39
CA THR A 77 14.46 2.99 -3.23
C THR A 77 14.44 2.00 -2.08
N GLY A 78 14.80 0.74 -2.35
CA GLY A 78 14.64 -0.36 -1.40
C GLY A 78 13.17 -0.71 -1.12
N VAL A 79 12.23 -0.29 -1.99
CA VAL A 79 10.79 -0.52 -1.82
C VAL A 79 10.46 -2.00 -1.77
N LYS A 80 9.45 -2.35 -0.96
CA LYS A 80 8.79 -3.65 -0.92
C LYS A 80 7.35 -3.50 -1.40
N VAL A 81 6.84 -4.48 -2.14
CA VAL A 81 5.44 -4.52 -2.55
C VAL A 81 4.73 -5.67 -1.83
N TYR A 82 3.67 -5.34 -1.12
CA TYR A 82 2.69 -6.28 -0.58
C TYR A 82 1.48 -6.33 -1.53
N ALA A 83 1.35 -7.41 -2.26
CA ALA A 83 0.22 -7.64 -3.17
C ALA A 83 -0.88 -8.40 -2.42
N VAL A 84 -1.98 -7.72 -2.12
CA VAL A 84 -3.10 -8.27 -1.35
C VAL A 84 -4.17 -8.79 -2.31
N SER A 85 -4.31 -10.11 -2.38
CA SER A 85 -5.31 -10.77 -3.22
C SER A 85 -6.71 -10.66 -2.61
N LEU A 86 -7.67 -10.27 -3.43
CA LEU A 86 -9.10 -10.24 -3.14
C LEU A 86 -9.84 -11.47 -3.70
N ASP A 87 -9.11 -12.48 -4.17
CA ASP A 87 -9.71 -13.75 -4.57
C ASP A 87 -10.44 -14.36 -3.37
N GLU A 88 -11.75 -14.63 -3.56
CA GLU A 88 -12.59 -15.20 -2.53
C GLU A 88 -12.18 -16.65 -2.19
N ALA A 89 -12.64 -17.15 -1.06
CA ALA A 89 -12.25 -18.45 -0.51
C ALA A 89 -12.28 -19.62 -1.51
N GLN A 90 -13.27 -19.65 -2.43
CA GLN A 90 -13.36 -20.69 -3.47
C GLN A 90 -12.28 -20.57 -4.56
N ASN A 91 -11.64 -19.43 -4.69
CA ASN A 91 -10.60 -19.13 -5.70
C ASN A 91 -9.20 -18.90 -5.09
N GLU A 92 -9.09 -18.77 -3.78
CA GLU A 92 -7.86 -18.46 -3.06
C GLU A 92 -6.70 -19.38 -3.45
N GLN A 93 -6.98 -20.68 -3.62
CA GLN A 93 -5.99 -21.68 -4.03
C GLN A 93 -5.35 -21.44 -5.40
N ARG A 94 -5.94 -20.55 -6.23
CA ARG A 94 -5.40 -20.19 -7.55
C ARG A 94 -4.30 -19.13 -7.47
N VAL A 95 -4.25 -18.36 -6.38
CA VAL A 95 -3.36 -17.23 -6.24
C VAL A 95 -1.89 -17.64 -6.30
N LYS A 96 -1.49 -18.62 -5.48
CA LYS A 96 -0.09 -19.07 -5.42
C LYS A 96 0.44 -19.55 -6.78
N PRO A 97 -0.20 -20.52 -7.47
CA PRO A 97 0.28 -20.96 -8.78
C PRO A 97 0.21 -19.85 -9.84
N PHE A 98 -0.72 -18.92 -9.73
CA PHE A 98 -0.78 -17.76 -10.63
C PHE A 98 0.46 -16.86 -10.46
N VAL A 99 0.79 -16.49 -9.22
CA VAL A 99 1.96 -15.65 -8.88
C VAL A 99 3.26 -16.34 -9.31
N GLU A 100 3.41 -17.62 -9.00
CA GLU A 100 4.59 -18.42 -9.37
C GLU A 100 4.75 -18.51 -10.90
N ASN A 101 3.67 -18.72 -11.63
CA ASN A 101 3.70 -18.76 -13.10
C ASN A 101 4.07 -17.40 -13.73
N LYS A 102 3.73 -16.30 -13.07
CA LYS A 102 4.13 -14.95 -13.50
C LYS A 102 5.58 -14.61 -13.13
N GLY A 103 6.19 -15.36 -12.22
CA GLY A 103 7.52 -15.07 -11.70
C GLY A 103 7.56 -13.80 -10.85
N TRP A 104 6.44 -13.42 -10.22
CA TRP A 104 6.39 -12.24 -9.37
C TRP A 104 7.05 -12.49 -8.01
N GLU A 105 7.87 -11.55 -7.57
CA GLU A 105 8.63 -11.63 -6.30
C GLU A 105 8.03 -10.77 -5.18
N TYR A 106 6.75 -10.46 -5.28
CA TYR A 106 6.02 -9.69 -4.27
C TYR A 106 5.75 -10.50 -3.00
N GLU A 107 5.64 -9.82 -1.88
CA GLU A 107 5.01 -10.38 -0.68
C GLU A 107 3.50 -10.46 -0.90
N VAL A 108 2.96 -11.66 -1.06
CA VAL A 108 1.54 -11.87 -1.37
C VAL A 108 0.76 -12.24 -0.12
N LEU A 109 -0.29 -11.48 0.15
CA LEU A 109 -1.25 -11.72 1.23
C LEU A 109 -2.62 -12.04 0.66
N LEU A 110 -3.42 -12.79 1.41
CA LEU A 110 -4.74 -13.26 1.02
C LEU A 110 -5.80 -12.63 1.92
N ASP A 111 -6.76 -11.92 1.32
CA ASP A 111 -7.91 -11.28 1.98
C ASP A 111 -9.23 -11.82 1.42
N PRO A 112 -9.51 -13.15 1.58
CA PRO A 112 -10.63 -13.82 0.94
C PRO A 112 -12.00 -13.32 1.41
N ASN A 113 -12.08 -12.70 2.57
CA ASN A 113 -13.29 -12.12 3.13
C ASN A 113 -13.42 -10.62 2.85
N GLY A 114 -12.37 -9.98 2.30
CA GLY A 114 -12.34 -8.55 2.06
C GLY A 114 -12.31 -7.71 3.34
N ASP A 115 -11.81 -8.25 4.45
CA ASP A 115 -11.77 -7.53 5.73
C ASP A 115 -10.78 -6.36 5.68
N PHE A 116 -9.60 -6.60 5.16
CA PHE A 116 -8.59 -5.55 4.97
C PHE A 116 -9.01 -4.55 3.90
N LYS A 117 -9.54 -5.06 2.77
CA LYS A 117 -10.16 -4.24 1.72
C LYS A 117 -11.14 -3.21 2.28
N ARG A 118 -12.09 -3.66 3.12
CA ARG A 118 -13.11 -2.77 3.70
C ARG A 118 -12.50 -1.73 4.65
N GLN A 119 -11.58 -2.13 5.50
CA GLN A 119 -10.95 -1.22 6.45
C GLN A 119 -10.03 -0.19 5.78
N MET A 120 -9.41 -0.55 4.65
CA MET A 120 -8.64 0.38 3.83
C MET A 120 -9.51 1.27 2.92
N GLY A 121 -10.82 1.09 2.92
CA GLY A 121 -11.75 1.88 2.11
C GLY A 121 -11.66 1.60 0.60
N VAL A 122 -11.21 0.41 0.23
CA VAL A 122 -11.08 -0.01 -1.17
C VAL A 122 -12.43 -0.42 -1.73
N SER A 123 -12.89 0.23 -2.80
CA SER A 123 -14.11 -0.14 -3.52
C SER A 123 -13.83 -1.27 -4.50
N ASP A 124 -12.99 -1.01 -5.49
CA ASP A 124 -12.63 -1.93 -6.57
C ASP A 124 -11.12 -1.96 -6.80
N PRO A 125 -10.54 -3.15 -7.11
CA PRO A 125 -9.15 -3.26 -7.51
C PRO A 125 -8.96 -2.81 -8.99
N PRO A 126 -7.76 -2.39 -9.38
CA PRO A 126 -6.61 -2.21 -8.51
C PRO A 126 -6.73 -0.95 -7.66
N HIS A 127 -6.23 -1.01 -6.44
CA HIS A 127 -6.09 0.15 -5.57
C HIS A 127 -4.75 0.05 -4.85
N VAL A 128 -3.89 1.03 -5.07
CA VAL A 128 -2.53 1.07 -4.57
C VAL A 128 -2.39 2.10 -3.48
N PHE A 129 -1.66 1.77 -2.43
CA PHE A 129 -1.28 2.67 -1.35
C PHE A 129 0.24 2.69 -1.21
N VAL A 130 0.81 3.87 -1.01
CA VAL A 130 2.20 4.03 -0.61
C VAL A 130 2.25 4.39 0.86
N VAL A 131 3.06 3.65 1.60
CA VAL A 131 3.26 3.79 3.04
C VAL A 131 4.69 4.21 3.28
N ASP A 132 4.91 5.21 4.15
CA ASP A 132 6.25 5.66 4.52
C ASP A 132 6.95 4.69 5.50
N GLY A 133 8.20 4.96 5.81
CA GLY A 133 8.98 4.13 6.73
C GLY A 133 8.49 4.11 8.17
N GLU A 134 7.56 5.00 8.53
CA GLU A 134 6.92 5.09 9.86
C GLU A 134 5.56 4.38 9.91
N GLY A 135 5.08 3.84 8.78
CA GLY A 135 3.79 3.14 8.69
C GLY A 135 2.60 4.04 8.38
N ASN A 136 2.83 5.24 7.89
CA ASN A 136 1.78 6.18 7.51
C ASN A 136 1.45 6.05 6.03
N ILE A 137 0.17 5.98 5.69
CA ILE A 137 -0.30 6.05 4.31
C ILE A 137 -0.12 7.48 3.81
N VAL A 138 0.73 7.68 2.80
CA VAL A 138 1.10 9.01 2.29
C VAL A 138 0.57 9.27 0.88
N TRP A 139 0.15 8.23 0.16
CA TRP A 139 -0.42 8.35 -1.17
C TRP A 139 -1.30 7.13 -1.49
N ASN A 140 -2.30 7.30 -2.35
CA ASN A 140 -3.06 6.19 -2.91
C ASN A 140 -3.63 6.55 -4.28
N HIS A 141 -3.91 5.52 -5.08
CA HIS A 141 -4.55 5.65 -6.39
C HIS A 141 -5.41 4.43 -6.67
N GLN A 142 -6.59 4.66 -7.25
CA GLN A 142 -7.51 3.62 -7.68
C GLN A 142 -7.53 3.52 -9.21
N GLY A 143 -7.51 2.29 -9.73
CA GLY A 143 -7.47 2.02 -11.15
C GLY A 143 -6.05 2.02 -11.72
N TYR A 144 -5.91 1.55 -12.95
CA TYR A 144 -4.63 1.50 -13.66
C TYR A 144 -4.80 1.86 -15.13
N VAL A 145 -3.91 2.70 -15.61
CA VAL A 145 -3.66 2.97 -17.03
C VAL A 145 -2.20 2.68 -17.33
N ASP A 146 -1.89 2.30 -18.56
CA ASP A 146 -0.51 1.96 -18.95
C ASP A 146 0.44 3.15 -18.68
N GLY A 147 1.53 2.90 -17.97
CA GLY A 147 2.47 3.91 -17.47
C GLY A 147 2.16 4.43 -16.06
N GLY A 148 1.03 4.04 -15.46
CA GLY A 148 0.63 4.47 -14.11
C GLY A 148 1.58 3.99 -13.00
N GLU A 149 2.38 2.96 -13.25
CA GLU A 149 3.42 2.50 -12.32
C GLU A 149 4.48 3.56 -12.04
N GLU A 150 4.72 4.49 -12.96
CA GLU A 150 5.65 5.60 -12.75
C GLU A 150 5.17 6.55 -11.63
N GLU A 151 3.86 6.78 -11.52
CA GLU A 151 3.29 7.60 -10.43
C GLU A 151 3.48 6.94 -9.07
N ILE A 152 3.39 5.60 -9.02
CA ILE A 152 3.65 4.82 -7.80
C ILE A 152 5.11 5.02 -7.37
N LEU A 153 6.07 4.87 -8.30
CA LEU A 153 7.49 5.06 -8.03
C LEU A 153 7.78 6.49 -7.52
N GLU A 154 7.20 7.51 -8.14
CA GLU A 154 7.35 8.88 -7.70
C GLU A 154 6.80 9.10 -6.28
N ALA A 155 5.67 8.47 -5.94
CA ALA A 155 5.12 8.53 -4.59
C ALA A 155 6.05 7.81 -3.57
N VAL A 156 6.63 6.66 -3.94
CA VAL A 156 7.63 5.94 -3.13
C VAL A 156 8.85 6.82 -2.88
N LYS A 157 9.41 7.46 -3.90
CA LYS A 157 10.56 8.36 -3.77
C LYS A 157 10.27 9.53 -2.83
N LYS A 158 9.07 10.10 -2.90
CA LYS A 158 8.64 11.18 -1.98
C LYS A 158 8.50 10.69 -0.54
N ALA A 159 8.16 9.42 -0.33
CA ALA A 159 8.01 8.80 0.97
C ALA A 159 9.35 8.40 1.64
N MET A 160 10.47 8.49 0.94
CA MET A 160 11.82 8.16 1.45
C MET A 160 12.40 9.22 2.40
N LYS A 161 11.69 10.29 2.68
CA LYS A 161 12.18 11.44 3.45
C LYS A 161 12.12 11.18 4.94
#